data_cb041b7edf8539bb2efc893c29a39366
#
_entry.id   cb041b7edf8539bb2efc893c29a39366
#
_cell.length_a   1.000
_cell.length_b   1.000
_cell.length_c   1.000
_cell.angle_alpha   90.00
_cell.angle_beta   90.00
_cell.angle_gamma   90.00
#
_symmetry.space_group_name_H-M   'P 1'
#
loop_
_entity.id
_entity.type
_entity.pdbx_description
1 polymer ?
#
loop_
_entity_poly.entity_id
_entity_poly.type
_entity_poly.pdbx_seq_one_letter_code
_entity_poly.pdbx_strand_id
1 'polypeptide(L)'
;MASEYVRKNGKLIPVGGKADLVDGKTLKPGRWYIVEQGEWVEVDFSDGIFTYVLSSKGNVKKVKTEEGKILYVASDENGNTAHGKTIAEARADLVYKVVAKFDGKLPRSATGKEWVGIYRAITGACGAGVKMFVESTGKNLEDKYSAKEIAKLVKGQYGADKFAAKIKEAA
;
A
#
# COMPACT_ATOMS: atom_id res chain seq x y z
N MET A 1 -13.55 13.55 21.59
CA MET A 1 -13.58 13.33 20.14
C MET A 1 -12.41 14.05 19.52
N ALA A 2 -11.53 13.34 18.86
CA ALA A 2 -10.51 13.98 18.06
C ALA A 2 -11.18 14.54 16.81
N SER A 3 -11.23 15.85 16.70
CA SER A 3 -11.67 16.49 15.46
C SER A 3 -10.54 16.37 14.46
N GLU A 4 -10.71 15.50 13.51
CA GLU A 4 -9.78 15.38 12.40
C GLU A 4 -10.19 16.35 11.29
N TYR A 5 -9.23 16.92 10.59
CA TYR A 5 -9.46 17.91 9.56
C TYR A 5 -8.69 17.57 8.29
N VAL A 6 -9.32 17.82 7.16
CA VAL A 6 -8.72 17.73 5.83
C VAL A 6 -8.52 19.13 5.27
N ARG A 7 -7.39 19.38 4.61
CA ARG A 7 -7.18 20.61 3.85
C ARG A 7 -7.71 20.47 2.43
N LYS A 8 -8.61 21.38 2.08
CA LYS A 8 -9.09 21.57 0.70
C LYS A 8 -8.98 23.05 0.36
N ASN A 9 -8.31 23.36 -0.75
CA ASN A 9 -8.12 24.76 -1.21
C ASN A 9 -7.64 25.71 -0.09
N GLY A 10 -6.71 25.24 0.75
CA GLY A 10 -6.17 26.02 1.87
C GLY A 10 -7.06 26.11 3.10
N LYS A 11 -8.30 25.59 3.05
CA LYS A 11 -9.24 25.58 4.19
C LYS A 11 -9.18 24.26 4.92
N LEU A 12 -9.28 24.29 6.25
CA LEU A 12 -9.46 23.11 7.09
C LEU A 12 -10.94 22.77 7.14
N ILE A 13 -11.29 21.56 6.77
CA ILE A 13 -12.67 21.04 6.76
C ILE A 13 -12.75 19.92 7.78
N PRO A 14 -13.71 19.97 8.74
CA PRO A 14 -13.86 18.91 9.73
C PRO A 14 -14.31 17.61 9.08
N VAL A 15 -13.84 16.50 9.64
CA VAL A 15 -14.06 15.14 9.14
C VAL A 15 -14.73 14.30 10.23
N GLY A 16 -15.66 13.42 9.84
CA GLY A 16 -16.24 12.43 10.74
C GLY A 16 -15.24 11.38 11.18
N GLY A 17 -14.93 11.29 12.47
CA GLY A 17 -13.96 10.34 13.03
C GLY A 17 -14.55 9.03 13.55
N LYS A 18 -15.85 8.94 13.79
CA LYS A 18 -16.57 7.75 14.28
C LYS A 18 -17.74 7.41 13.36
N ALA A 19 -18.27 6.19 13.51
CA ALA A 19 -19.50 5.81 12.81
C ALA A 19 -20.69 6.60 13.36
N ASP A 20 -20.84 7.80 12.86
CA ASP A 20 -21.95 8.68 13.20
C ASP A 20 -22.99 8.66 12.08
N LEU A 21 -24.26 8.75 12.44
CA LEU A 21 -25.33 9.00 11.50
C LEU A 21 -25.53 10.50 11.37
N VAL A 22 -25.20 11.06 10.21
CA VAL A 22 -25.37 12.48 9.92
C VAL A 22 -26.15 12.61 8.61
N ASP A 23 -27.24 13.35 8.67
CA ASP A 23 -28.14 13.60 7.51
C ASP A 23 -28.58 12.30 6.80
N GLY A 24 -28.88 11.25 7.58
CA GLY A 24 -29.31 9.95 7.06
C GLY A 24 -28.20 9.09 6.47
N LYS A 25 -26.96 9.55 6.50
CA LYS A 25 -25.80 8.79 6.02
C LYS A 25 -24.93 8.32 7.19
N THR A 26 -24.61 7.02 7.19
CA THR A 26 -23.68 6.46 8.17
C THR A 26 -22.24 6.78 7.78
N LEU A 27 -21.54 7.52 8.64
CA LEU A 27 -20.12 7.78 8.49
C LEU A 27 -19.33 6.61 9.10
N LYS A 28 -18.46 6.00 8.32
CA LYS A 28 -17.70 4.83 8.74
C LYS A 28 -16.42 5.22 9.48
N PRO A 29 -16.09 4.54 10.61
CA PRO A 29 -14.83 4.79 11.32
C PRO A 29 -13.61 4.59 10.41
N GLY A 30 -12.55 5.38 10.63
CA GLY A 30 -11.31 5.30 9.87
C GLY A 30 -11.39 5.84 8.45
N ARG A 31 -12.51 6.44 8.06
CA ARG A 31 -12.69 7.08 6.77
C ARG A 31 -12.87 8.58 6.92
N TRP A 32 -12.47 9.32 5.90
CA TRP A 32 -12.52 10.79 5.89
C TRP A 32 -13.73 11.27 5.13
N TYR A 33 -14.41 12.26 5.67
CA TYR A 33 -15.61 12.85 5.05
C TYR A 33 -15.56 14.36 5.11
N ILE A 34 -16.05 15.01 4.07
CA ILE A 34 -16.29 16.44 4.04
C ILE A 34 -17.74 16.74 3.66
N VAL A 35 -18.21 17.92 4.00
CA VAL A 35 -19.52 18.42 3.57
C VAL A 35 -19.36 19.22 2.28
N GLU A 36 -20.02 18.80 1.22
CA GLU A 36 -20.14 19.56 -0.03
C GLU A 36 -21.59 19.63 -0.47
N GLN A 37 -22.05 20.83 -0.80
CA GLN A 37 -23.43 21.08 -1.20
C GLN A 37 -24.47 20.49 -0.25
N GLY A 38 -24.19 20.56 1.06
CA GLY A 38 -25.07 20.02 2.10
C GLY A 38 -25.02 18.51 2.31
N GLU A 39 -24.13 17.79 1.60
CA GLU A 39 -24.00 16.34 1.71
C GLU A 39 -22.62 15.93 2.23
N TRP A 40 -22.58 14.84 3.00
CA TRP A 40 -21.33 14.20 3.41
C TRP A 40 -20.75 13.36 2.29
N VAL A 41 -19.53 13.68 1.88
CA VAL A 41 -18.81 13.01 0.80
C VAL A 41 -17.53 12.37 1.35
N GLU A 42 -17.32 11.09 1.06
CA GLU A 42 -16.10 10.40 1.43
C GLU A 42 -14.92 10.90 0.59
N VAL A 43 -13.82 11.20 1.25
CA VAL A 43 -12.59 11.68 0.62
C VAL A 43 -11.39 10.88 1.09
N ASP A 44 -10.29 10.96 0.34
CA ASP A 44 -9.00 10.40 0.69
C ASP A 44 -7.94 11.50 0.61
N PHE A 45 -6.99 11.46 1.53
CA PHE A 45 -5.89 12.41 1.59
C PHE A 45 -4.53 11.71 1.64
N SER A 46 -4.45 10.51 1.10
CA SER A 46 -3.22 9.73 1.03
C SER A 46 -2.14 10.46 0.24
N ASP A 47 -0.91 10.43 0.73
CA ASP A 47 0.25 11.12 0.15
C ASP A 47 0.07 12.65 0.00
N GLY A 48 -0.83 13.25 0.77
CA GLY A 48 -1.14 14.67 0.66
C GLY A 48 -1.99 15.05 -0.57
N ILE A 49 -2.50 14.06 -1.31
CA ILE A 49 -3.33 14.27 -2.50
C ILE A 49 -4.80 14.16 -2.12
N PHE A 50 -5.53 15.24 -2.25
CA PHE A 50 -6.96 15.26 -2.00
C PHE A 50 -7.73 14.61 -3.16
N THR A 51 -8.56 13.62 -2.84
CA THR A 51 -9.41 12.94 -3.81
C THR A 51 -10.77 12.57 -3.23
N TYR A 52 -11.76 12.45 -4.10
CA TYR A 52 -13.08 11.92 -3.75
C TYR A 52 -13.10 10.42 -3.91
N VAL A 53 -13.57 9.69 -2.91
CA VAL A 53 -13.70 8.23 -2.97
C VAL A 53 -14.96 7.84 -3.71
N LEU A 54 -14.82 7.15 -4.84
CA LEU A 54 -15.93 6.65 -5.63
C LEU A 54 -16.38 5.26 -5.19
N SER A 55 -15.42 4.40 -4.87
CA SER A 55 -15.67 3.04 -4.37
C SER A 55 -14.45 2.51 -3.62
N SER A 56 -14.67 1.49 -2.79
CA SER A 56 -13.61 0.79 -2.05
C SER A 56 -13.85 -0.71 -2.09
N LYS A 57 -12.79 -1.46 -2.34
CA LYS A 57 -12.81 -2.92 -2.29
C LYS A 57 -11.50 -3.44 -1.69
N GLY A 58 -11.60 -4.05 -0.51
CA GLY A 58 -10.40 -4.46 0.22
C GLY A 58 -9.50 -3.26 0.54
N ASN A 59 -8.24 -3.35 0.17
CA ASN A 59 -7.24 -2.31 0.37
C ASN A 59 -7.05 -1.38 -0.85
N VAL A 60 -7.98 -1.37 -1.77
CA VAL A 60 -7.95 -0.51 -2.96
C VAL A 60 -9.17 0.39 -2.99
N LYS A 61 -8.95 1.68 -3.23
CA LYS A 61 -10.00 2.67 -3.45
C LYS A 61 -9.92 3.19 -4.88
N LYS A 62 -11.07 3.35 -5.52
CA LYS A 62 -11.20 4.12 -6.75
C LYS A 62 -11.52 5.56 -6.37
N VAL A 63 -10.72 6.50 -6.81
CA VAL A 63 -10.81 7.90 -6.41
C VAL A 63 -10.84 8.83 -7.62
N LYS A 64 -11.35 10.03 -7.42
CA LYS A 64 -11.41 11.08 -8.42
C LYS A 64 -10.73 12.33 -7.89
N THR A 65 -9.80 12.90 -8.66
CA THR A 65 -9.17 14.18 -8.32
C THR A 65 -10.14 15.35 -8.49
N GLU A 66 -9.82 16.49 -7.92
CA GLU A 66 -10.63 17.71 -8.13
C GLU A 66 -10.74 18.11 -9.61
N GLU A 67 -9.73 17.76 -10.40
CA GLU A 67 -9.69 18.00 -11.86
C GLU A 67 -10.50 16.96 -12.67
N GLY A 68 -11.04 15.94 -12.01
CA GLY A 68 -11.87 14.90 -12.64
C GLY A 68 -11.11 13.67 -13.13
N LYS A 69 -9.82 13.53 -12.83
CA LYS A 69 -9.04 12.34 -13.17
C LYS A 69 -9.38 11.17 -12.25
N ILE A 70 -9.53 9.99 -12.81
CA ILE A 70 -9.74 8.75 -12.05
C ILE A 70 -8.39 8.13 -11.71
N LEU A 71 -8.18 7.84 -10.43
CA LEU A 71 -7.01 7.15 -9.91
C LEU A 71 -7.45 5.99 -9.01
N TYR A 72 -6.49 5.15 -8.68
CA TYR A 72 -6.64 4.08 -7.70
C TYR A 72 -5.63 4.29 -6.57
N VAL A 73 -6.06 4.06 -5.34
CA VAL A 73 -5.20 4.12 -4.14
C VAL A 73 -5.10 2.72 -3.57
N ALA A 74 -3.89 2.19 -3.53
CA ALA A 74 -3.59 0.95 -2.80
C ALA A 74 -3.00 1.29 -1.43
N SER A 75 -3.35 0.54 -0.42
CA SER A 75 -2.82 0.70 0.94
C SER A 75 -2.38 -0.65 1.52
N ASP A 76 -1.44 -0.61 2.46
CA ASP A 76 -1.02 -1.76 3.24
C ASP A 76 -1.48 -1.65 4.71
N GLU A 77 -1.20 -2.67 5.51
CA GLU A 77 -1.54 -2.72 6.93
C GLU A 77 -0.70 -1.74 7.78
N ASN A 78 0.38 -1.20 7.23
CA ASN A 78 1.34 -0.33 7.93
C ASN A 78 1.14 1.16 7.63
N GLY A 79 0.04 1.50 6.95
CA GLY A 79 -0.28 2.88 6.61
C GLY A 79 0.44 3.42 5.37
N ASN A 80 1.14 2.58 4.60
CA ASN A 80 1.70 2.98 3.32
C ASN A 80 0.60 3.02 2.27
N THR A 81 0.64 4.02 1.40
CA THR A 81 -0.33 4.24 0.32
C THR A 81 0.38 4.60 -0.97
N ALA A 82 -0.24 4.28 -2.09
CA ALA A 82 0.24 4.69 -3.40
C ALA A 82 -0.93 4.90 -4.36
N HIS A 83 -0.77 5.87 -5.25
CA HIS A 83 -1.71 6.18 -6.31
C HIS A 83 -1.24 5.59 -7.64
N GLY A 84 -2.17 5.26 -8.51
CA GLY A 84 -1.88 4.83 -9.87
C GLY A 84 -3.07 5.04 -10.79
N LYS A 85 -2.83 5.09 -12.09
CA LYS A 85 -3.89 5.18 -13.10
C LYS A 85 -4.67 3.87 -13.23
N THR A 86 -4.05 2.78 -12.82
CA THR A 86 -4.65 1.45 -12.73
C THR A 86 -4.38 0.85 -11.35
N ILE A 87 -5.12 -0.18 -10.98
CA ILE A 87 -4.88 -0.94 -9.74
C ILE A 87 -3.48 -1.55 -9.75
N ALA A 88 -3.04 -2.07 -10.88
CA ALA A 88 -1.71 -2.65 -11.03
C ALA A 88 -0.60 -1.63 -10.80
N GLU A 89 -0.73 -0.43 -11.34
CA GLU A 89 0.23 0.67 -11.10
C GLU A 89 0.25 1.09 -9.63
N ALA A 90 -0.93 1.27 -9.01
CA ALA A 90 -1.01 1.63 -7.60
C ALA A 90 -0.33 0.60 -6.70
N ARG A 91 -0.55 -0.68 -6.95
CA ARG A 91 0.09 -1.78 -6.21
C ARG A 91 1.59 -1.85 -6.44
N ALA A 92 2.05 -1.68 -7.68
CA ALA A 92 3.48 -1.67 -8.00
C ALA A 92 4.20 -0.49 -7.32
N ASP A 93 3.61 0.68 -7.33
CA ASP A 93 4.16 1.86 -6.66
C ASP A 93 4.16 1.72 -5.14
N LEU A 94 3.15 1.08 -4.57
CA LEU A 94 3.11 0.75 -3.14
C LEU A 94 4.29 -0.15 -2.74
N VAL A 95 4.54 -1.21 -3.51
CA VAL A 95 5.69 -2.10 -3.29
C VAL A 95 7.00 -1.31 -3.40
N TYR A 96 7.13 -0.46 -4.40
CA TYR A 96 8.31 0.40 -4.57
C TYR A 96 8.53 1.30 -3.35
N LYS A 97 7.48 1.94 -2.84
CA LYS A 97 7.57 2.79 -1.64
C LYS A 97 7.97 2.01 -0.39
N VAL A 98 7.43 0.81 -0.21
CA VAL A 98 7.81 -0.07 0.92
C VAL A 98 9.29 -0.44 0.82
N VAL A 99 9.77 -0.79 -0.37
CA VAL A 99 11.17 -1.12 -0.60
C VAL A 99 12.08 0.09 -0.41
N ALA A 100 11.67 1.26 -0.89
CA ALA A 100 12.44 2.50 -0.72
C ALA A 100 12.61 2.90 0.76
N LYS A 101 11.67 2.48 1.61
CA LYS A 101 11.76 2.64 3.07
C LYS A 101 12.54 1.51 3.76
N PHE A 102 13.02 0.53 2.99
CA PHE A 102 13.77 -0.59 3.55
C PHE A 102 15.09 -0.09 4.16
N ASP A 103 15.17 -0.13 5.47
CA ASP A 103 16.30 0.35 6.28
C ASP A 103 17.35 -0.72 6.58
N GLY A 104 17.31 -1.83 5.87
CA GLY A 104 18.17 -2.99 6.09
C GLY A 104 17.63 -4.01 7.08
N LYS A 105 16.48 -3.75 7.71
CA LYS A 105 15.81 -4.71 8.60
C LYS A 105 14.80 -5.54 7.85
N LEU A 106 14.93 -6.85 7.95
CA LEU A 106 13.96 -7.76 7.35
C LEU A 106 12.68 -7.83 8.18
N PRO A 107 11.50 -7.75 7.55
CA PRO A 107 10.26 -8.02 8.24
C PRO A 107 10.18 -9.51 8.62
N ARG A 108 9.46 -9.84 9.69
CA ARG A 108 9.21 -11.24 10.06
C ARG A 108 8.36 -11.95 9.01
N SER A 109 7.41 -11.25 8.45
CA SER A 109 6.49 -11.72 7.42
C SER A 109 6.13 -10.56 6.48
N ALA A 110 6.02 -10.87 5.21
CA ALA A 110 5.62 -9.91 4.18
C ALA A 110 4.94 -10.66 3.02
N THR A 111 4.22 -9.94 2.17
CA THR A 111 3.66 -10.54 0.96
C THR A 111 4.76 -10.93 -0.01
N GLY A 112 4.45 -11.85 -0.92
CA GLY A 112 5.40 -12.25 -1.98
C GLY A 112 5.87 -11.05 -2.81
N LYS A 113 4.99 -10.09 -3.09
CA LYS A 113 5.34 -8.83 -3.79
C LYS A 113 6.37 -8.01 -3.04
N GLU A 114 6.17 -7.83 -1.74
CA GLU A 114 7.11 -7.10 -0.88
C GLU A 114 8.45 -7.82 -0.82
N TRP A 115 8.45 -9.16 -0.72
CA TRP A 115 9.67 -9.96 -0.72
C TRP A 115 10.43 -9.85 -2.04
N VAL A 116 9.75 -9.82 -3.17
CA VAL A 116 10.39 -9.57 -4.48
C VAL A 116 11.16 -8.26 -4.46
N GLY A 117 10.55 -7.20 -3.99
CA GLY A 117 11.19 -5.88 -3.86
C GLY A 117 12.37 -5.90 -2.90
N ILE A 118 12.20 -6.46 -1.71
CA ILE A 118 13.26 -6.57 -0.69
C ILE A 118 14.43 -7.41 -1.21
N TYR A 119 14.16 -8.55 -1.84
CA TYR A 119 15.18 -9.41 -2.42
C TYR A 119 16.01 -8.67 -3.48
N ARG A 120 15.35 -7.97 -4.39
CA ARG A 120 16.03 -7.17 -5.43
C ARG A 120 16.87 -6.04 -4.83
N ALA A 121 16.36 -5.38 -3.77
CA ALA A 121 17.10 -4.32 -3.08
C ALA A 121 18.38 -4.86 -2.42
N ILE A 122 18.34 -6.04 -1.83
CA ILE A 122 19.50 -6.67 -1.18
C ILE A 122 20.50 -7.23 -2.21
N THR A 123 20.01 -7.89 -3.24
CA THR A 123 20.83 -8.71 -4.12
C THR A 123 21.20 -8.04 -5.44
N GLY A 124 20.45 -7.03 -5.84
CA GLY A 124 20.56 -6.44 -7.18
C GLY A 124 20.02 -7.33 -8.32
N ALA A 125 19.27 -8.38 -8.00
CA ALA A 125 18.68 -9.26 -9.00
C ALA A 125 17.80 -8.51 -9.99
N CYS A 126 17.86 -8.86 -11.27
CA CYS A 126 17.05 -8.21 -12.31
C CYS A 126 15.57 -8.62 -12.19
N GLY A 127 14.67 -7.70 -12.57
CA GLY A 127 13.23 -7.94 -12.49
C GLY A 127 12.74 -9.10 -13.33
N ALA A 128 13.31 -9.29 -14.53
CA ALA A 128 12.96 -10.40 -15.43
C ALA A 128 13.31 -11.76 -14.82
N GLY A 129 14.52 -11.89 -14.27
CA GLY A 129 14.96 -13.13 -13.62
C GLY A 129 14.12 -13.48 -12.40
N VAL A 130 13.80 -12.49 -11.56
CA VAL A 130 12.94 -12.70 -10.39
C VAL A 130 11.53 -13.10 -10.81
N LYS A 131 10.97 -12.47 -11.84
CA LYS A 131 9.66 -12.84 -12.39
C LYS A 131 9.60 -14.29 -12.85
N MET A 132 10.58 -14.72 -13.63
CA MET A 132 10.70 -16.10 -14.10
C MET A 132 10.80 -17.09 -12.94
N PHE A 133 11.60 -16.75 -11.94
CA PHE A 133 11.72 -17.58 -10.74
C PHE A 133 10.39 -17.70 -10.00
N VAL A 134 9.71 -16.60 -9.74
CA VAL A 134 8.40 -16.59 -9.05
C VAL A 134 7.39 -17.45 -9.81
N GLU A 135 7.31 -17.30 -11.12
CA GLU A 135 6.42 -18.11 -11.96
C GLU A 135 6.74 -19.61 -11.84
N SER A 136 8.02 -19.98 -11.75
CA SER A 136 8.45 -21.37 -11.59
C SER A 136 8.05 -21.98 -10.24
N THR A 137 7.89 -21.17 -9.20
CA THR A 137 7.52 -21.66 -7.85
C THR A 137 6.04 -21.99 -7.72
N GLY A 138 5.18 -21.44 -8.56
CA GLY A 138 3.73 -21.51 -8.41
C GLY A 138 3.16 -20.81 -7.18
N LYS A 139 3.97 -20.02 -6.49
CA LYS A 139 3.55 -19.29 -5.28
C LYS A 139 2.74 -18.05 -5.63
N ASN A 140 1.74 -17.76 -4.78
CA ASN A 140 0.92 -16.57 -4.93
C ASN A 140 1.64 -15.36 -4.30
N LEU A 141 1.84 -14.32 -5.08
CA LEU A 141 2.49 -13.08 -4.61
C LEU A 141 1.66 -12.28 -3.60
N GLU A 142 0.37 -12.53 -3.51
CA GLU A 142 -0.51 -11.87 -2.53
C GLU A 142 -0.46 -12.54 -1.15
N ASP A 143 0.01 -13.79 -1.07
CA ASP A 143 0.14 -14.49 0.19
C ASP A 143 1.34 -13.97 1.01
N LYS A 144 1.27 -14.13 2.32
CA LYS A 144 2.35 -13.78 3.25
C LYS A 144 3.30 -14.95 3.46
N TYR A 145 4.58 -14.63 3.47
CA TYR A 145 5.68 -15.57 3.72
C TYR A 145 6.62 -15.01 4.77
N SER A 146 7.16 -15.88 5.61
CA SER A 146 8.22 -15.51 6.55
C SER A 146 9.58 -15.36 5.84
N ALA A 147 10.51 -14.63 6.44
CA ALA A 147 11.87 -14.51 5.94
C ALA A 147 12.54 -15.88 5.76
N LYS A 148 12.31 -16.81 6.69
CA LYS A 148 12.86 -18.18 6.65
C LYS A 148 12.30 -19.00 5.46
N GLU A 149 11.02 -18.87 5.17
CA GLU A 149 10.39 -19.51 4.00
C GLU A 149 11.00 -19.00 2.71
N ILE A 150 11.18 -17.69 2.60
CA ILE A 150 11.80 -17.09 1.42
C ILE A 150 13.27 -17.52 1.26
N ALA A 151 14.02 -17.58 2.36
CA ALA A 151 15.41 -18.05 2.32
C ALA A 151 15.54 -19.47 1.79
N LYS A 152 14.64 -20.37 2.18
CA LYS A 152 14.59 -21.74 1.66
C LYS A 152 14.21 -21.77 0.18
N LEU A 153 13.24 -20.94 -0.20
CA LEU A 153 12.72 -20.89 -1.57
C LEU A 153 13.78 -20.40 -2.57
N VAL A 154 14.54 -19.39 -2.21
CA VAL A 154 15.54 -18.77 -3.10
C VAL A 154 16.90 -19.47 -3.10
N LYS A 155 17.08 -20.52 -2.34
CA LYS A 155 18.33 -21.27 -2.27
C LYS A 155 18.80 -21.68 -3.66
N GLY A 156 20.03 -21.37 -4.01
CA GLY A 156 20.61 -21.61 -5.32
C GLY A 156 20.32 -20.54 -6.38
N GLN A 157 19.52 -19.52 -6.06
CA GLN A 157 19.27 -18.40 -6.95
C GLN A 157 20.32 -17.31 -6.83
N TYR A 158 20.39 -16.41 -7.81
CA TYR A 158 21.30 -15.27 -7.79
C TYR A 158 21.09 -14.42 -6.52
N GLY A 159 22.17 -14.19 -5.79
CA GLY A 159 22.14 -13.36 -4.59
C GLY A 159 21.59 -14.04 -3.33
N ALA A 160 21.26 -15.34 -3.38
CA ALA A 160 20.73 -16.08 -2.23
C ALA A 160 21.67 -16.01 -1.01
N ASP A 161 22.98 -16.00 -1.22
CA ASP A 161 23.98 -15.87 -0.14
C ASP A 161 23.90 -14.51 0.55
N LYS A 162 23.73 -13.43 -0.20
CA LYS A 162 23.54 -12.07 0.34
C LYS A 162 22.24 -11.96 1.16
N PHE A 163 21.19 -12.57 0.67
CA PHE A 163 19.91 -12.62 1.37
C PHE A 163 20.00 -13.43 2.66
N ALA A 164 20.65 -14.61 2.62
CA ALA A 164 20.86 -15.44 3.81
C ALA A 164 21.70 -14.72 4.87
N ALA A 165 22.74 -13.98 4.46
CA ALA A 165 23.55 -13.17 5.37
C ALA A 165 22.71 -12.09 6.09
N LYS A 166 21.81 -11.44 5.37
CA LYS A 166 20.89 -10.45 5.94
C LYS A 166 19.95 -11.06 6.98
N ILE A 167 19.46 -12.26 6.75
CA ILE A 167 18.62 -12.98 7.72
C ILE A 167 19.39 -13.29 9.01
N LYS A 168 20.65 -13.67 8.90
CA LYS A 168 21.51 -13.92 10.08
C LYS A 168 21.75 -12.65 10.90
N GLU A 169 21.93 -11.51 10.23
CA GLU A 169 22.10 -10.22 10.93
C GLU A 169 20.82 -9.80 11.68
N ALA A 170 19.65 -10.20 11.20
CA ALA A 170 18.36 -9.88 11.80
C ALA A 170 17.91 -10.83 12.91
N ALA A 171 18.63 -11.92 13.12
CA ALA A 171 18.30 -12.93 14.13
C ALA A 171 18.76 -12.52 15.55
#